data_e045d1298346b09b2531afb07d0e7a2b
#
_entry.id   e045d1298346b09b2531afb07d0e7a2b
#
_cell.length_a   1.000
_cell.length_b   1.000
_cell.length_c   1.000
_cell.angle_alpha   90.00
_cell.angle_beta   90.00
_cell.angle_gamma   90.00
#
_symmetry.space_group_name_H-M   'P 1'
#
loop_
_entity.id
_entity.type
_entity.pdbx_description
1 polymer ?
#
loop_
_entity_poly.entity_id
_entity_poly.type
_entity_poly.pdbx_seq_one_letter_code
_entity_poly.pdbx_strand_id
1 'polypeptide(L)'
;HLDNKELISKDEMVNKIKIAVKAKKDKNFLIIARTDANSVEGIDKTIERVKAYEDAGADMIFPEAMKDEKEFEIIRKNAKTFLLANMTEFGKSKLLSKKQLINLGYNIVIYPVTTQRLALKNVEDGLNSIFKDGHQNNVIKNMQSRKRLYELVEYELSLIHI
;
A
#
# COMPACT_ATOMS: atom_id res chain seq x y z
N HIS A 1 5.38 9.48 5.05
CA HIS A 1 6.39 9.99 4.11
C HIS A 1 7.46 10.70 4.91
N LEU A 2 8.71 10.21 4.85
CA LEU A 2 9.85 10.89 5.45
C LEU A 2 10.24 12.05 4.53
N ASP A 3 10.56 13.18 5.13
CA ASP A 3 11.18 14.29 4.41
C ASP A 3 12.63 13.95 4.07
N ASN A 4 13.19 14.63 3.07
CA ASN A 4 14.58 14.44 2.62
C ASN A 4 14.90 13.04 2.08
N LYS A 5 13.98 12.44 1.29
CA LYS A 5 14.28 11.21 0.58
C LYS A 5 15.36 11.42 -0.45
N GLU A 6 16.35 10.53 -0.44
CA GLU A 6 17.37 10.43 -1.48
C GLU A 6 17.06 9.26 -2.40
N LEU A 7 17.34 9.41 -3.66
CA LEU A 7 17.19 8.36 -4.66
C LEU A 7 18.57 7.83 -5.06
N ILE A 8 18.67 6.52 -5.17
CA ILE A 8 19.79 5.93 -5.89
C ILE A 8 19.69 6.27 -7.38
N SER A 9 20.78 6.19 -8.09
CA SER A 9 20.78 6.45 -9.54
C SER A 9 19.84 5.48 -10.27
N LYS A 10 19.31 5.91 -11.42
CA LYS A 10 18.47 5.07 -12.27
C LYS A 10 19.19 3.77 -12.65
N ASP A 11 20.47 3.88 -13.02
CA ASP A 11 21.26 2.73 -13.47
C ASP A 11 21.55 1.73 -12.35
N GLU A 12 21.79 2.22 -11.13
CA GLU A 12 21.91 1.35 -9.96
C GLU A 12 20.64 0.59 -9.68
N MET A 13 19.47 1.24 -9.75
CA MET A 13 18.19 0.55 -9.57
C MET A 13 17.91 -0.46 -10.68
N VAL A 14 18.23 -0.11 -11.94
CA VAL A 14 18.14 -1.03 -13.09
C VAL A 14 18.96 -2.29 -12.84
N ASN A 15 20.19 -2.14 -12.33
CA ASN A 15 21.05 -3.28 -12.00
C ASN A 15 20.44 -4.15 -10.88
N LYS A 16 19.89 -3.53 -9.83
CA LYS A 16 19.18 -4.28 -8.76
C LYS A 16 18.01 -5.08 -9.31
N ILE A 17 17.20 -4.49 -10.19
CA ILE A 17 16.07 -5.18 -10.83
C ILE A 17 16.55 -6.35 -11.67
N LYS A 18 17.57 -6.15 -12.53
CA LYS A 18 18.14 -7.24 -13.35
C LYS A 18 18.65 -8.42 -12.51
N ILE A 19 19.30 -8.12 -11.39
CA ILE A 19 19.78 -9.17 -10.47
C ILE A 19 18.59 -9.93 -9.85
N ALA A 20 17.55 -9.22 -9.39
CA ALA A 20 16.35 -9.83 -8.82
C ALA A 20 15.63 -10.71 -9.85
N VAL A 21 15.46 -10.23 -11.08
CA VAL A 21 14.85 -10.98 -12.20
C VAL A 21 15.67 -12.24 -12.51
N LYS A 22 17.00 -12.13 -12.56
CA LYS A 22 17.89 -13.28 -12.79
C LYS A 22 17.82 -14.32 -11.67
N ALA A 23 17.63 -13.89 -10.43
CA ALA A 23 17.55 -14.78 -9.26
C ALA A 23 16.18 -15.46 -9.11
N LYS A 24 15.17 -14.98 -9.81
CA LYS A 24 13.80 -15.49 -9.79
C LYS A 24 13.76 -16.92 -10.34
N LYS A 25 13.33 -17.87 -9.48
CA LYS A 25 13.21 -19.29 -9.85
C LYS A 25 11.80 -19.66 -10.34
N ASP A 26 10.79 -19.10 -9.68
CA ASP A 26 9.39 -19.29 -10.05
C ASP A 26 8.94 -18.15 -10.95
N LYS A 27 8.44 -18.48 -12.15
CA LYS A 27 7.90 -17.51 -13.10
C LYS A 27 6.69 -16.72 -12.58
N ASN A 28 5.97 -17.27 -11.60
CA ASN A 28 4.82 -16.63 -10.98
C ASN A 28 5.21 -15.66 -9.84
N PHE A 29 6.50 -15.68 -9.42
CA PHE A 29 6.99 -14.69 -8.45
C PHE A 29 7.21 -13.36 -9.16
N LEU A 30 6.47 -12.32 -8.74
CA LEU A 30 6.50 -11.01 -9.39
C LEU A 30 7.55 -10.09 -8.76
N ILE A 31 8.34 -9.43 -9.61
CA ILE A 31 9.25 -8.36 -9.20
C ILE A 31 8.53 -7.03 -9.40
N ILE A 32 8.22 -6.36 -8.29
CA ILE A 32 7.57 -5.05 -8.28
C ILE A 32 8.63 -3.98 -8.05
N ALA A 33 8.89 -3.14 -9.05
CA ALA A 33 9.85 -2.05 -8.94
C ALA A 33 9.16 -0.77 -8.47
N ARG A 34 9.54 -0.29 -7.26
CA ARG A 34 9.06 0.98 -6.72
C ARG A 34 9.97 2.13 -7.11
N THR A 35 9.38 3.28 -7.40
CA THR A 35 10.10 4.55 -7.52
C THR A 35 9.40 5.66 -6.75
N ASP A 36 10.16 6.40 -5.97
CA ASP A 36 9.73 7.60 -5.26
C ASP A 36 10.11 8.90 -6.02
N ALA A 37 10.53 8.77 -7.28
CA ALA A 37 11.07 9.86 -8.08
C ALA A 37 10.11 11.05 -8.22
N ASN A 38 8.79 10.83 -8.26
CA ASN A 38 7.84 11.92 -8.43
C ASN A 38 7.93 13.00 -7.34
N SER A 39 8.26 12.59 -6.13
CA SER A 39 8.41 13.54 -5.01
C SER A 39 9.76 14.25 -4.97
N VAL A 40 10.76 13.77 -5.70
CA VAL A 40 12.16 14.24 -5.64
C VAL A 40 12.58 14.88 -6.97
N GLU A 41 12.32 14.19 -8.09
CA GLU A 41 12.78 14.56 -9.43
C GLU A 41 11.65 15.00 -10.37
N GLY A 42 10.38 14.78 -9.96
CA GLY A 42 9.18 15.12 -10.73
C GLY A 42 8.75 14.03 -11.72
N ILE A 43 7.63 14.31 -12.43
CA ILE A 43 6.91 13.31 -13.24
C ILE A 43 7.72 12.81 -14.44
N ASP A 44 8.46 13.69 -15.11
CA ASP A 44 9.22 13.30 -16.30
C ASP A 44 10.33 12.31 -15.95
N LYS A 45 11.06 12.54 -14.86
CA LYS A 45 12.08 11.61 -14.36
C LYS A 45 11.46 10.31 -13.85
N THR A 46 10.27 10.37 -13.30
CA THR A 46 9.51 9.17 -12.92
C THR A 46 9.20 8.32 -14.15
N ILE A 47 8.76 8.92 -15.26
CA ILE A 47 8.51 8.22 -16.52
C ILE A 47 9.78 7.56 -17.08
N GLU A 48 10.92 8.28 -17.05
CA GLU A 48 12.20 7.70 -17.47
C GLU A 48 12.56 6.45 -16.65
N ARG A 49 12.37 6.50 -15.33
CA ARG A 49 12.62 5.37 -14.42
C ARG A 49 11.62 4.23 -14.67
N VAL A 50 10.34 4.51 -14.83
CA VAL A 50 9.31 3.51 -15.13
C VAL A 50 9.72 2.70 -16.36
N LYS A 51 10.04 3.35 -17.49
CA LYS A 51 10.47 2.69 -18.72
C LYS A 51 11.75 1.86 -18.51
N ALA A 52 12.75 2.41 -17.84
CA ALA A 52 14.00 1.72 -17.58
C ALA A 52 13.81 0.47 -16.68
N TYR A 53 12.88 0.51 -15.73
CA TYR A 53 12.59 -0.61 -14.84
C TYR A 53 11.81 -1.72 -15.57
N GLU A 54 10.89 -1.34 -16.47
CA GLU A 54 10.23 -2.28 -17.38
C GLU A 54 11.24 -2.98 -18.28
N ASP A 55 12.13 -2.22 -18.91
CA ASP A 55 13.18 -2.76 -19.78
C ASP A 55 14.18 -3.65 -19.01
N ALA A 56 14.33 -3.42 -17.70
CA ALA A 56 15.13 -4.27 -16.82
C ALA A 56 14.43 -5.58 -16.41
N GLY A 57 13.14 -5.75 -16.77
CA GLY A 57 12.34 -6.95 -16.53
C GLY A 57 11.47 -6.92 -15.28
N ALA A 58 11.17 -5.74 -14.72
CA ALA A 58 10.15 -5.63 -13.67
C ALA A 58 8.79 -6.08 -14.18
N ASP A 59 8.12 -6.96 -13.45
CA ASP A 59 6.78 -7.47 -13.79
C ASP A 59 5.69 -6.42 -13.51
N MET A 60 5.94 -5.52 -12.57
CA MET A 60 5.02 -4.45 -12.14
C MET A 60 5.78 -3.22 -11.68
N ILE A 61 5.19 -2.06 -11.87
CA ILE A 61 5.72 -0.80 -11.35
C ILE A 61 4.85 -0.26 -10.21
N PHE A 62 5.50 0.22 -9.18
CA PHE A 62 4.89 0.94 -8.08
C PHE A 62 5.37 2.40 -8.09
N PRO A 63 4.67 3.30 -8.80
CA PRO A 63 4.97 4.73 -8.77
C PRO A 63 4.42 5.35 -7.49
N GLU A 64 5.31 5.84 -6.62
CA GLU A 64 4.94 6.46 -5.35
C GLU A 64 4.69 7.96 -5.50
N ALA A 65 3.87 8.52 -4.61
CA ALA A 65 3.64 9.96 -4.47
C ALA A 65 3.04 10.64 -5.71
N MET A 66 2.15 9.96 -6.43
CA MET A 66 1.33 10.59 -7.47
C MET A 66 0.36 11.57 -6.81
N LYS A 67 0.36 12.82 -7.23
CA LYS A 67 -0.41 13.90 -6.57
C LYS A 67 -1.90 13.79 -6.80
N ASP A 68 -2.29 13.55 -8.04
CA ASP A 68 -3.67 13.57 -8.49
C ASP A 68 -3.95 12.54 -9.60
N GLU A 69 -5.21 12.43 -10.00
CA GLU A 69 -5.69 11.50 -11.03
C GLU A 69 -4.95 11.69 -12.37
N LYS A 70 -4.55 12.92 -12.70
CA LYS A 70 -3.83 13.24 -13.93
C LYS A 70 -2.44 12.62 -13.95
N GLU A 71 -1.71 12.66 -12.83
CA GLU A 71 -0.39 12.03 -12.74
C GLU A 71 -0.50 10.49 -12.83
N PHE A 72 -1.55 9.88 -12.22
CA PHE A 72 -1.84 8.44 -12.39
C PHE A 72 -2.09 8.09 -13.86
N GLU A 73 -2.85 8.92 -14.59
CA GLU A 73 -3.11 8.74 -16.02
C GLU A 73 -1.83 8.87 -16.85
N ILE A 74 -0.99 9.86 -16.56
CA ILE A 74 0.30 10.07 -17.24
C ILE A 74 1.19 8.84 -17.09
N ILE A 75 1.32 8.29 -15.89
CA ILE A 75 2.09 7.06 -15.67
C ILE A 75 1.49 5.91 -16.48
N ARG A 76 0.15 5.70 -16.45
CA ARG A 76 -0.47 4.62 -17.22
C ARG A 76 -0.20 4.73 -18.73
N LYS A 77 -0.24 5.91 -19.28
CA LYS A 77 0.05 6.15 -20.71
C LYS A 77 1.50 5.83 -21.09
N ASN A 78 2.41 5.87 -20.14
CA ASN A 78 3.84 5.66 -20.36
C ASN A 78 4.35 4.29 -19.88
N ALA A 79 3.55 3.53 -19.15
CA ALA A 79 3.89 2.19 -18.67
C ALA A 79 3.22 1.11 -19.52
N LYS A 80 3.90 -0.01 -19.75
CA LYS A 80 3.39 -1.18 -20.49
C LYS A 80 3.00 -2.32 -19.53
N THR A 81 3.72 -2.42 -18.40
CA THR A 81 3.52 -3.47 -17.40
C THR A 81 2.32 -3.19 -16.49
N PHE A 82 2.11 -4.06 -15.53
CA PHE A 82 1.14 -3.85 -14.47
C PHE A 82 1.53 -2.66 -13.59
N LEU A 83 0.52 -1.99 -13.02
CA LEU A 83 0.70 -0.85 -12.12
C LEU A 83 0.03 -1.09 -10.77
N LEU A 84 0.73 -0.71 -9.71
CA LEU A 84 0.26 -0.72 -8.35
C LEU A 84 0.01 0.72 -7.87
N ALA A 85 -1.17 0.98 -7.31
CA ALA A 85 -1.51 2.25 -6.67
C ALA A 85 -1.49 2.12 -5.15
N ASN A 86 -0.93 3.12 -4.48
CA ASN A 86 -0.90 3.21 -3.02
C ASN A 86 -1.90 4.27 -2.53
N MET A 87 -2.97 3.83 -1.88
CA MET A 87 -4.01 4.68 -1.30
C MET A 87 -3.83 4.81 0.22
N THR A 88 -2.71 5.44 0.62
CA THR A 88 -2.44 5.69 2.04
C THR A 88 -3.00 7.02 2.49
N GLU A 89 -3.66 7.03 3.66
CA GLU A 89 -4.16 8.25 4.30
C GLU A 89 -2.99 9.11 4.79
N PHE A 90 -3.23 10.42 4.85
CA PHE A 90 -2.25 11.43 5.31
C PHE A 90 -0.95 11.47 4.47
N GLY A 91 -0.99 10.91 3.25
CA GLY A 91 0.09 11.02 2.27
C GLY A 91 -0.04 12.26 1.40
N LYS A 92 0.83 12.35 0.38
CA LYS A 92 0.81 13.45 -0.60
C LYS A 92 -0.18 13.22 -1.73
N SER A 93 -0.61 11.98 -1.94
CA SER A 93 -1.52 11.59 -3.02
C SER A 93 -2.97 11.83 -2.67
N LYS A 94 -3.76 12.30 -3.64
CA LYS A 94 -5.22 12.28 -3.53
C LYS A 94 -5.70 10.83 -3.47
N LEU A 95 -6.60 10.54 -2.54
CA LEU A 95 -7.22 9.22 -2.46
C LEU A 95 -8.23 9.03 -3.60
N LEU A 96 -7.96 8.04 -4.43
CA LEU A 96 -8.86 7.62 -5.51
C LEU A 96 -9.61 6.36 -5.10
N SER A 97 -10.86 6.26 -5.55
CA SER A 97 -11.65 5.06 -5.37
C SER A 97 -11.13 3.91 -6.25
N LYS A 98 -11.42 2.67 -5.84
CA LYS A 98 -11.13 1.47 -6.66
C LYS A 98 -11.67 1.63 -8.10
N LYS A 99 -12.88 2.20 -8.29
CA LYS A 99 -13.48 2.42 -9.61
C LYS A 99 -12.66 3.37 -10.47
N GLN A 100 -12.18 4.47 -9.91
CA GLN A 100 -11.31 5.42 -10.62
C GLN A 100 -9.99 4.75 -11.03
N LEU A 101 -9.35 4.00 -10.14
CA LEU A 101 -8.11 3.28 -10.43
C LEU A 101 -8.28 2.20 -11.52
N ILE A 102 -9.40 1.48 -11.53
CA ILE A 102 -9.74 0.54 -12.61
C ILE A 102 -9.86 1.28 -13.95
N ASN A 103 -10.58 2.39 -13.99
CA ASN A 103 -10.75 3.20 -15.20
C ASN A 103 -9.42 3.76 -15.72
N LEU A 104 -8.48 4.04 -14.82
CA LEU A 104 -7.12 4.46 -15.15
C LEU A 104 -6.21 3.30 -15.56
N GLY A 105 -6.67 2.05 -15.48
CA GLY A 105 -5.90 0.87 -15.88
C GLY A 105 -4.86 0.41 -14.87
N TYR A 106 -5.06 0.70 -13.58
CA TYR A 106 -4.25 0.15 -12.48
C TYR A 106 -4.72 -1.24 -12.12
N ASN A 107 -3.79 -2.13 -11.80
CA ASN A 107 -4.04 -3.55 -11.62
C ASN A 107 -4.15 -3.97 -10.15
N ILE A 108 -3.39 -3.31 -9.27
CA ILE A 108 -3.39 -3.54 -7.84
C ILE A 108 -3.57 -2.20 -7.11
N VAL A 109 -4.34 -2.22 -6.04
CA VAL A 109 -4.39 -1.12 -5.05
C VAL A 109 -4.09 -1.66 -3.67
N ILE A 110 -3.22 -0.97 -2.94
CA ILE A 110 -2.93 -1.25 -1.53
C ILE A 110 -3.42 -0.10 -0.65
N TYR A 111 -3.85 -0.46 0.55
CA TYR A 111 -4.31 0.44 1.61
C TYR A 111 -3.42 0.22 2.86
N PRO A 112 -2.16 0.69 2.82
CA PRO A 112 -1.22 0.39 3.89
C PRO A 112 -1.65 1.05 5.20
N VAL A 113 -1.57 0.28 6.27
CA VAL A 113 -1.87 0.68 7.66
C VAL A 113 -3.27 1.25 7.92
N THR A 114 -4.19 1.27 6.96
CA THR A 114 -5.57 1.76 7.12
C THR A 114 -6.28 1.05 8.27
N THR A 115 -6.27 -0.29 8.25
CA THR A 115 -6.92 -1.10 9.30
C THR A 115 -6.21 -0.97 10.64
N GLN A 116 -4.87 -0.85 10.64
CA GLN A 116 -4.10 -0.62 11.87
C GLN A 116 -4.43 0.74 12.50
N ARG A 117 -4.53 1.81 11.70
CA ARG A 117 -4.93 3.14 12.19
C ARG A 117 -6.33 3.12 12.79
N LEU A 118 -7.27 2.44 12.14
CA LEU A 118 -8.63 2.26 12.66
C LEU A 118 -8.63 1.47 13.97
N ALA A 119 -7.88 0.37 14.04
CA ALA A 119 -7.78 -0.45 15.24
C ALA A 119 -7.17 0.33 16.41
N LEU A 120 -6.03 1.02 16.19
CA LEU A 120 -5.36 1.80 17.22
C LEU A 120 -6.22 2.96 17.74
N LYS A 121 -6.95 3.64 16.85
CA LYS A 121 -7.89 4.69 17.26
C LYS A 121 -8.99 4.15 18.17
N ASN A 122 -9.57 2.99 17.82
CA ASN A 122 -10.59 2.37 18.67
C ASN A 122 -10.03 1.86 20.01
N VAL A 123 -8.79 1.35 20.02
CA VAL A 123 -8.11 0.95 21.26
C VAL A 123 -7.88 2.17 22.18
N GLU A 124 -7.38 3.27 21.62
CA GLU A 124 -7.17 4.51 22.36
C GLU A 124 -8.47 5.04 22.96
N ASP A 125 -9.55 5.09 22.19
CA ASP A 125 -10.87 5.53 22.63
C ASP A 125 -11.43 4.62 23.73
N GLY A 126 -11.23 3.31 23.61
CA GLY A 126 -11.61 2.33 24.62
C GLY A 126 -10.87 2.53 25.94
N LEU A 127 -9.56 2.69 25.90
CA LEU A 127 -8.74 2.94 27.09
C LEU A 127 -9.11 4.26 27.77
N ASN A 128 -9.32 5.32 26.99
CA ASN A 128 -9.75 6.62 27.51
C ASN A 128 -11.13 6.55 28.20
N SER A 129 -12.09 5.79 27.65
CA SER A 129 -13.39 5.57 28.26
C SER A 129 -13.26 4.83 29.60
N ILE A 130 -12.49 3.76 29.64
CA ILE A 130 -12.24 3.01 30.88
C ILE A 130 -11.54 3.90 31.93
N PHE A 131 -10.53 4.64 31.54
CA PHE A 131 -9.80 5.52 32.45
C PHE A 131 -10.67 6.63 33.04
N LYS A 132 -11.51 7.25 32.17
CA LYS A 132 -12.37 8.36 32.57
C LYS A 132 -13.62 7.91 33.34
N ASP A 133 -14.31 6.87 32.85
CA ASP A 133 -15.64 6.50 33.26
C ASP A 133 -15.64 5.30 34.23
N GLY A 134 -14.49 4.62 34.38
CA GLY A 134 -14.36 3.39 35.16
C GLY A 134 -15.04 2.16 34.53
N HIS A 135 -15.54 2.28 33.31
CA HIS A 135 -16.22 1.19 32.60
C HIS A 135 -16.14 1.39 31.06
N GLN A 136 -16.51 0.35 30.31
CA GLN A 136 -16.43 0.31 28.85
C GLN A 136 -17.80 0.47 28.13
N ASN A 137 -18.88 0.75 28.85
CA ASN A 137 -20.25 0.74 28.29
C ASN A 137 -20.42 1.66 27.08
N ASN A 138 -19.75 2.82 27.08
CA ASN A 138 -19.85 3.83 26.03
C ASN A 138 -19.25 3.38 24.68
N VAL A 139 -18.37 2.37 24.69
CA VAL A 139 -17.65 1.91 23.51
C VAL A 139 -18.08 0.52 23.02
N ILE A 140 -19.00 -0.15 23.70
CA ILE A 140 -19.49 -1.50 23.35
C ILE A 140 -19.99 -1.56 21.90
N LYS A 141 -20.67 -0.52 21.42
CA LYS A 141 -21.19 -0.45 20.05
C LYS A 141 -20.09 -0.45 18.96
N ASN A 142 -18.86 -0.13 19.32
CA ASN A 142 -17.71 -0.12 18.45
C ASN A 142 -16.92 -1.44 18.50
N MET A 143 -17.33 -2.38 19.35
CA MET A 143 -16.64 -3.65 19.53
C MET A 143 -17.20 -4.72 18.60
N GLN A 144 -16.35 -5.67 18.23
CA GLN A 144 -16.83 -6.93 17.68
C GLN A 144 -17.60 -7.70 18.76
N SER A 145 -18.75 -8.29 18.41
CA SER A 145 -19.42 -9.25 19.31
C SER A 145 -18.52 -10.46 19.53
N ARG A 146 -18.69 -11.14 20.69
CA ARG A 146 -17.95 -12.38 20.99
C ARG A 146 -18.11 -13.42 19.87
N LYS A 147 -19.34 -13.61 19.38
CA LYS A 147 -19.61 -14.53 18.28
C LYS A 147 -18.79 -14.17 17.04
N ARG A 148 -18.84 -12.90 16.63
CA ARG A 148 -18.12 -12.46 15.43
C ARG A 148 -16.61 -12.54 15.58
N LEU A 149 -16.08 -12.25 16.77
CA LEU A 149 -14.65 -12.40 17.04
C LEU A 149 -14.20 -13.85 16.90
N TYR A 150 -14.96 -14.80 17.46
CA TYR A 150 -14.66 -16.22 17.36
C TYR A 150 -14.70 -16.73 15.92
N GLU A 151 -15.68 -16.29 15.13
CA GLU A 151 -15.74 -16.60 13.70
C GLU A 151 -14.50 -16.08 12.95
N LEU A 152 -14.05 -14.84 13.24
CA LEU A 152 -12.92 -14.21 12.56
C LEU A 152 -11.59 -14.91 12.84
N VAL A 153 -11.39 -15.42 14.05
CA VAL A 153 -10.14 -16.10 14.45
C VAL A 153 -10.26 -17.62 14.37
N GLU A 154 -11.36 -18.14 13.79
CA GLU A 154 -11.66 -19.57 13.67
C GLU A 154 -11.53 -20.29 15.03
N TYR A 155 -11.98 -19.62 16.12
CA TYR A 155 -11.88 -20.16 17.46
C TYR A 155 -12.98 -21.21 17.69
N GLU A 156 -12.58 -22.47 17.73
CA GLU A 156 -13.42 -23.58 18.17
C GLU A 156 -13.29 -23.74 19.68
N LEU A 157 -14.43 -23.77 20.37
CA LEU A 157 -14.49 -24.05 21.80
C LEU A 157 -14.02 -25.51 22.02
N SER A 158 -12.79 -25.66 22.45
CA SER A 158 -12.32 -26.94 22.97
C SER A 158 -13.05 -27.23 24.30
N LEU A 159 -13.74 -28.35 24.38
CA LEU A 159 -14.39 -28.84 25.61
C LEU A 159 -13.40 -29.31 26.69
N ILE A 160 -12.10 -29.11 26.48
CA ILE A 160 -11.03 -29.72 27.30
C ILE A 160 -10.44 -28.73 28.32
N HIS A 161 -10.97 -27.55 28.53
CA HIS A 161 -10.25 -26.64 29.41
C HIS A 161 -10.95 -26.30 30.69
N ILE A 162 -11.53 -27.27 31.29
CA ILE A 162 -11.84 -27.16 32.74
C ILE A 162 -11.65 -28.50 33.36
#